data_830e8a67de422f8fab4540c4a690ef38
#
_entry.id   830e8a67de422f8fab4540c4a690ef38
#
_cell.length_a   1.000
_cell.length_b   1.000
_cell.length_c   1.000
_cell.angle_alpha   90.00
_cell.angle_beta   90.00
_cell.angle_gamma   90.00
#
_symmetry.space_group_name_H-M   'P 1'
#
loop_
_entity.id
_entity.type
_entity.pdbx_description
1 polymer ?
#
loop_
_entity_poly.entity_id
_entity_poly.type
_entity_poly.pdbx_seq_one_letter_code
_entity_poly.pdbx_strand_id
1 'polypeptide(L)'
;MTLADAGVEFVVGGGVACVLHGVERVTLDLGVAVQMNSPNLDRLICAVERLDLQPRVPVSLADIGDPDFVRSMVTEKGALVFSLADFNNPLRHLDIFLSPALSFERLSKGAKWFDIGDTKVRVASKELLIQIKNEITPLRPKDVLDVQELSRLIEEESQ
;
A
#
# COMPACT_ATOMS: atom_id res chain seq x y z
N MET A 1 3.98 17.13 -6.13
CA MET A 1 4.07 16.75 -4.71
C MET A 1 3.68 15.28 -4.54
N THR A 2 4.33 14.57 -3.65
CA THR A 2 4.05 13.17 -3.32
C THR A 2 3.78 13.02 -1.82
N LEU A 3 3.33 11.83 -1.40
CA LEU A 3 3.18 11.53 0.04
C LEU A 3 4.52 11.66 0.78
N ALA A 4 5.60 11.21 0.15
CA ALA A 4 6.94 11.31 0.74
C ALA A 4 7.37 12.78 0.93
N ASP A 5 7.10 13.63 -0.05
CA ASP A 5 7.41 15.07 0.05
C ASP A 5 6.66 15.74 1.21
N ALA A 6 5.47 15.25 1.53
CA ALA A 6 4.67 15.74 2.64
C ALA A 6 5.10 15.19 4.01
N GLY A 7 6.12 14.33 4.04
CA GLY A 7 6.62 13.73 5.27
C GLY A 7 5.75 12.61 5.84
N VAL A 8 4.87 12.04 5.02
CA VAL A 8 4.03 10.91 5.43
C VAL A 8 4.89 9.65 5.57
N GLU A 9 4.75 8.96 6.69
CA GLU A 9 5.39 7.66 6.91
C GLU A 9 4.48 6.55 6.38
N PHE A 10 4.95 5.85 5.34
CA PHE A 10 4.23 4.78 4.68
C PHE A 10 5.18 3.75 4.08
N VAL A 11 4.65 2.56 3.79
CA VAL A 11 5.35 1.49 3.07
C VAL A 11 4.49 1.05 1.89
N VAL A 12 5.09 0.99 0.71
CA VAL A 12 4.41 0.51 -0.50
C VAL A 12 4.31 -1.01 -0.45
N GLY A 13 3.12 -1.52 -0.71
CA GLY A 13 2.84 -2.96 -0.82
C GLY A 13 2.14 -3.28 -2.13
N GLY A 14 1.56 -4.45 -2.20
CA GLY A 14 0.75 -4.89 -3.34
C GLY A 14 1.48 -4.95 -4.67
N GLY A 15 0.76 -4.77 -5.75
CA GLY A 15 1.29 -4.90 -7.12
C GLY A 15 2.38 -3.90 -7.46
N VAL A 16 2.27 -2.66 -7.01
CA VAL A 16 3.31 -1.64 -7.26
C VAL A 16 4.63 -2.03 -6.59
N ALA A 17 4.58 -2.59 -5.37
CA ALA A 17 5.78 -3.10 -4.72
C ALA A 17 6.45 -4.20 -5.55
N CYS A 18 5.68 -5.12 -6.12
CA CYS A 18 6.21 -6.16 -7.01
C CYS A 18 6.90 -5.54 -8.24
N VAL A 19 6.29 -4.57 -8.88
CA VAL A 19 6.86 -3.86 -10.04
C VAL A 19 8.15 -3.15 -9.66
N LEU A 20 8.19 -2.50 -8.51
CA LEU A 20 9.41 -1.81 -8.04
C LEU A 20 10.56 -2.79 -7.78
N HIS A 21 10.26 -4.02 -7.39
CA HIS A 21 11.26 -5.09 -7.25
C HIS A 21 11.69 -5.72 -8.57
N GLY A 22 11.03 -5.42 -9.69
CA GLY A 22 11.40 -5.91 -11.00
C GLY A 22 10.43 -6.90 -11.63
N VAL A 23 9.26 -7.13 -11.02
CA VAL A 23 8.22 -7.98 -11.63
C VAL A 23 7.63 -7.25 -12.83
N GLU A 24 7.64 -7.90 -13.98
CA GLU A 24 7.09 -7.35 -15.22
C GLU A 24 5.58 -7.56 -15.27
N ARG A 25 4.82 -6.54 -14.94
CA ARG A 25 3.36 -6.52 -15.03
C ARG A 25 2.82 -5.09 -15.01
N VAL A 26 1.59 -4.95 -15.48
CA VAL A 26 0.88 -3.68 -15.37
C VAL A 26 0.08 -3.67 -14.06
N THR A 27 0.16 -2.58 -13.31
CA THR A 27 -0.68 -2.33 -12.15
C THR A 27 -1.00 -0.84 -12.07
N LEU A 28 -2.25 -0.53 -11.75
CA LEU A 28 -2.72 0.86 -11.65
C LEU A 28 -2.96 1.28 -10.19
N ASP A 29 -3.08 0.32 -9.27
CA ASP A 29 -3.46 0.58 -7.89
C ASP A 29 -2.23 0.71 -7.00
N LEU A 30 -1.98 1.93 -6.51
CA LEU A 30 -0.96 2.15 -5.50
C LEU A 30 -1.53 1.80 -4.12
N GLY A 31 -1.06 0.72 -3.55
CA GLY A 31 -1.41 0.30 -2.19
C GLY A 31 -0.32 0.64 -1.19
N VAL A 32 -0.69 1.27 -0.08
CA VAL A 32 0.25 1.66 0.97
C VAL A 32 -0.26 1.31 2.36
N ALA A 33 0.65 0.92 3.24
CA ALA A 33 0.42 0.88 4.67
C ALA A 33 0.92 2.19 5.27
N VAL A 34 0.10 2.85 6.07
CA VAL A 34 0.39 4.14 6.68
C VAL A 34 0.54 3.96 8.18
N GLN A 35 1.54 4.63 8.78
CA GLN A 35 1.67 4.68 10.23
C GLN A 35 0.49 5.44 10.83
N MET A 36 -0.28 4.78 11.71
CA MET A 36 -1.57 5.26 12.20
C MET A 36 -1.46 6.09 13.51
N ASN A 37 -0.43 6.92 13.63
CA ASN A 37 -0.38 7.90 14.72
C ASN A 37 -0.92 9.25 14.27
N SER A 38 -1.38 10.08 15.22
CA SER A 38 -2.03 11.35 14.90
C SER A 38 -1.16 12.31 14.08
N PRO A 39 0.13 12.52 14.37
CA PRO A 39 0.94 13.43 13.56
C PRO A 39 1.06 12.96 12.09
N ASN A 40 1.19 11.65 11.88
CA ASN A 40 1.30 11.11 10.53
C ASN A 40 -0.02 11.17 9.77
N LEU A 41 -1.14 10.91 10.44
CA LEU A 41 -2.47 11.03 9.84
C LEU A 41 -2.79 12.47 9.45
N ASP A 42 -2.39 13.45 10.27
CA ASP A 42 -2.55 14.86 9.93
C ASP A 42 -1.78 15.21 8.65
N ARG A 43 -0.55 14.73 8.52
CA ARG A 43 0.25 14.92 7.30
C ARG A 43 -0.39 14.24 6.09
N LEU A 44 -0.93 13.03 6.29
CA LEU A 44 -1.63 12.29 5.22
C LEU A 44 -2.86 13.06 4.74
N ILE A 45 -3.69 13.55 5.66
CA ILE A 45 -4.89 14.31 5.31
C ILE A 45 -4.52 15.55 4.50
N CYS A 46 -3.54 16.32 4.95
CA CYS A 46 -3.06 17.50 4.22
C CYS A 46 -2.53 17.13 2.82
N ALA A 47 -1.78 16.05 2.70
CA ALA A 47 -1.23 15.59 1.42
C ALA A 47 -2.35 15.17 0.46
N VAL A 48 -3.31 14.42 0.94
CA VAL A 48 -4.46 13.95 0.14
C VAL A 48 -5.27 15.13 -0.39
N GLU A 49 -5.52 16.15 0.44
CA GLU A 49 -6.21 17.37 0.02
C GLU A 49 -5.43 18.11 -1.10
N ARG A 50 -4.12 18.27 -0.93
CA ARG A 50 -3.27 18.92 -1.93
C ARG A 50 -3.16 18.15 -3.24
N LEU A 51 -3.34 16.83 -3.20
CA LEU A 51 -3.33 15.96 -4.37
C LEU A 51 -4.71 15.87 -5.04
N ASP A 52 -5.72 16.55 -4.51
CA ASP A 52 -7.11 16.49 -4.97
C ASP A 52 -7.68 15.07 -4.99
N LEU A 53 -7.24 14.24 -4.04
CA LEU A 53 -7.79 12.91 -3.86
C LEU A 53 -8.95 12.95 -2.86
N GLN A 54 -10.00 12.19 -3.16
CA GLN A 54 -11.20 12.13 -2.33
C GLN A 54 -11.58 10.69 -2.03
N PRO A 55 -12.16 10.41 -0.85
CA PRO A 55 -12.67 9.08 -0.55
C PRO A 55 -13.72 8.63 -1.58
N ARG A 56 -13.65 7.37 -1.97
CA ARG A 56 -14.65 6.74 -2.85
C ARG A 56 -15.95 6.40 -2.13
N VAL A 57 -15.93 6.40 -0.81
CA VAL A 57 -17.09 6.14 0.04
C VAL A 57 -17.43 7.39 0.84
N PRO A 58 -18.69 7.58 1.29
CA PRO A 58 -19.10 8.77 2.04
C PRO A 58 -18.60 8.73 3.50
N VAL A 59 -17.31 8.57 3.69
CA VAL A 59 -16.65 8.47 5.00
C VAL A 59 -15.39 9.35 4.94
N SER A 60 -15.13 10.05 6.03
CA SER A 60 -13.94 10.90 6.13
C SER A 60 -12.66 10.08 6.27
N LEU A 61 -11.59 10.50 5.61
CA LEU A 61 -10.27 9.89 5.79
C LEU A 61 -9.81 9.94 7.25
N ALA A 62 -10.19 10.97 8.01
CA ALA A 62 -9.84 11.08 9.43
C ALA A 62 -10.34 9.90 10.27
N ASP A 63 -11.43 9.24 9.83
CA ASP A 63 -12.01 8.11 10.57
C ASP A 63 -11.10 6.89 10.63
N ILE A 64 -10.11 6.74 9.72
CA ILE A 64 -9.15 5.64 9.80
C ILE A 64 -8.21 5.74 11.01
N GLY A 65 -8.19 6.89 11.68
CA GLY A 65 -7.48 7.06 12.95
C GLY A 65 -8.17 6.40 14.15
N ASP A 66 -9.43 5.99 13.99
CA ASP A 66 -10.20 5.28 15.02
C ASP A 66 -10.05 3.76 14.81
N PRO A 67 -9.37 3.03 15.71
CA PRO A 67 -9.20 1.59 15.57
C PRO A 67 -10.51 0.81 15.54
N ASP A 68 -11.53 1.28 16.24
CA ASP A 68 -12.84 0.62 16.26
C ASP A 68 -13.56 0.77 14.92
N PHE A 69 -13.46 1.95 14.30
CA PHE A 69 -13.97 2.18 12.94
C PHE A 69 -13.29 1.26 11.93
N VAL A 70 -11.95 1.19 11.95
CA VAL A 70 -11.17 0.32 11.04
C VAL A 70 -11.55 -1.14 11.23
N ARG A 71 -11.67 -1.59 12.48
CA ARG A 71 -12.07 -2.97 12.79
C ARG A 71 -13.46 -3.27 12.21
N SER A 72 -14.40 -2.37 12.38
CA SER A 72 -15.76 -2.49 11.82
C SER A 72 -15.73 -2.59 10.30
N MET A 73 -14.95 -1.73 9.62
CA MET A 73 -14.82 -1.76 8.17
C MET A 73 -14.26 -3.10 7.68
N VAL A 74 -13.24 -3.63 8.33
CA VAL A 74 -12.60 -4.88 7.94
C VAL A 74 -13.49 -6.08 8.25
N THR A 75 -14.03 -6.18 9.47
CA THR A 75 -14.76 -7.38 9.93
C THR A 75 -16.21 -7.42 9.47
N GLU A 76 -16.91 -6.30 9.49
CA GLU A 76 -18.35 -6.25 9.17
C GLU A 76 -18.63 -5.99 7.70
N LYS A 77 -17.78 -5.17 7.05
CA LYS A 77 -17.98 -4.77 5.65
C LYS A 77 -16.99 -5.41 4.69
N GLY A 78 -16.02 -6.17 5.19
CA GLY A 78 -15.01 -6.80 4.36
C GLY A 78 -14.11 -5.82 3.62
N ALA A 79 -14.02 -4.58 4.07
CA ALA A 79 -13.20 -3.55 3.44
C ALA A 79 -11.73 -3.73 3.83
N LEU A 80 -10.92 -4.18 2.91
CA LEU A 80 -9.49 -4.40 3.14
C LEU A 80 -8.66 -3.14 2.93
N VAL A 81 -9.19 -2.17 2.21
CA VAL A 81 -8.52 -0.91 1.88
C VAL A 81 -9.49 0.26 2.01
N PHE A 82 -8.94 1.45 2.25
CA PHE A 82 -9.63 2.72 2.13
C PHE A 82 -9.17 3.39 0.85
N SER A 83 -10.05 3.49 -0.15
CA SER A 83 -9.71 3.96 -1.48
C SER A 83 -9.95 5.45 -1.63
N LEU A 84 -8.95 6.14 -2.18
CA LEU A 84 -8.98 7.55 -2.53
C LEU A 84 -8.80 7.69 -4.05
N ALA A 85 -9.52 8.60 -4.66
CA ALA A 85 -9.46 8.79 -6.11
C ALA A 85 -9.52 10.27 -6.48
N ASP A 86 -8.92 10.57 -7.63
CA ASP A 86 -9.12 11.83 -8.32
C ASP A 86 -10.27 11.61 -9.32
N PHE A 87 -11.43 12.21 -9.05
CA PHE A 87 -12.61 12.02 -9.91
C PHE A 87 -12.46 12.65 -11.30
N ASN A 88 -11.45 13.51 -11.50
CA ASN A 88 -11.13 14.10 -12.79
C ASN A 88 -10.09 13.30 -13.57
N ASN A 89 -9.37 12.39 -12.91
CA ASN A 89 -8.35 11.54 -13.53
C ASN A 89 -8.41 10.12 -12.98
N PRO A 90 -9.08 9.18 -13.66
CA PRO A 90 -9.27 7.81 -13.18
C PRO A 90 -7.99 7.03 -12.93
N LEU A 91 -6.85 7.48 -13.49
CA LEU A 91 -5.56 6.83 -13.29
C LEU A 91 -4.89 7.21 -11.96
N ARG A 92 -5.42 8.23 -11.29
CA ARG A 92 -4.89 8.70 -10.00
C ARG A 92 -5.76 8.19 -8.87
N HIS A 93 -5.30 7.14 -8.21
CA HIS A 93 -5.96 6.63 -7.01
C HIS A 93 -4.94 6.02 -6.07
N LEU A 94 -5.31 5.95 -4.81
CA LEU A 94 -4.48 5.47 -3.71
C LEU A 94 -5.32 4.60 -2.81
N ASP A 95 -4.83 3.40 -2.53
CA ASP A 95 -5.45 2.48 -1.57
C ASP A 95 -4.63 2.45 -0.28
N ILE A 96 -5.27 2.76 0.83
CA ILE A 96 -4.66 2.66 2.16
C ILE A 96 -5.10 1.34 2.76
N PHE A 97 -4.14 0.48 3.10
CA PHE A 97 -4.44 -0.83 3.69
C PHE A 97 -5.05 -0.68 5.08
N LEU A 98 -6.16 -1.35 5.32
CA LEU A 98 -6.86 -1.40 6.61
C LEU A 98 -6.68 -2.74 7.32
N SER A 99 -6.44 -3.82 6.56
CA SER A 99 -6.27 -5.15 7.12
C SER A 99 -5.04 -5.23 8.03
N PRO A 100 -5.14 -5.86 9.22
CA PRO A 100 -3.99 -6.09 10.09
C PRO A 100 -2.87 -6.88 9.42
N ALA A 101 -3.19 -7.73 8.47
CA ALA A 101 -2.20 -8.49 7.69
C ALA A 101 -1.31 -7.59 6.82
N LEU A 102 -1.76 -6.36 6.54
CA LEU A 102 -1.05 -5.38 5.72
C LEU A 102 -0.76 -4.10 6.52
N SER A 103 -0.54 -4.22 7.83
CA SER A 103 -0.24 -3.09 8.70
C SER A 103 1.13 -2.48 8.39
N PHE A 104 1.29 -1.21 8.76
CA PHE A 104 2.57 -0.50 8.64
C PHE A 104 3.68 -1.24 9.40
N GLU A 105 3.39 -1.72 10.62
CA GLU A 105 4.35 -2.45 11.45
C GLU A 105 4.83 -3.71 10.74
N ARG A 106 3.92 -4.45 10.12
CA ARG A 106 4.27 -5.69 9.40
C ARG A 106 5.06 -5.38 8.13
N LEU A 107 4.57 -4.45 7.29
CA LEU A 107 5.21 -4.13 6.03
C LEU A 107 6.57 -3.45 6.21
N SER A 108 6.79 -2.79 7.34
CA SER A 108 8.07 -2.14 7.64
C SER A 108 9.20 -3.13 7.91
N LYS A 109 8.88 -4.35 8.32
CA LYS A 109 9.89 -5.37 8.63
C LYS A 109 10.62 -5.81 7.37
N GLY A 110 11.91 -5.52 7.30
CA GLY A 110 12.73 -5.84 6.15
C GLY A 110 12.48 -4.96 4.92
N ALA A 111 11.64 -3.94 5.03
CA ALA A 111 11.37 -3.02 3.94
C ALA A 111 12.64 -2.32 3.48
N LYS A 112 12.72 -2.03 2.18
CA LYS A 112 13.88 -1.39 1.56
C LYS A 112 13.51 -0.03 0.99
N TRP A 113 14.48 0.87 0.98
CA TRP A 113 14.35 2.18 0.38
C TRP A 113 14.64 2.13 -1.12
N PHE A 114 13.77 2.70 -1.91
CA PHE A 114 13.90 2.82 -3.36
C PHE A 114 13.92 4.29 -3.75
N ASP A 115 14.79 4.63 -4.69
CA ASP A 115 14.80 5.96 -5.30
C ASP A 115 13.84 5.98 -6.48
N ILE A 116 12.88 6.89 -6.43
CA ILE A 116 11.91 7.12 -7.51
C ILE A 116 12.01 8.59 -7.89
N GLY A 117 12.77 8.88 -8.95
CA GLY A 117 13.14 10.25 -9.28
C GLY A 117 13.93 10.87 -8.14
N ASP A 118 13.48 12.02 -7.65
CA ASP A 118 14.12 12.74 -6.54
C ASP A 118 13.57 12.33 -5.17
N THR A 119 12.71 11.32 -5.12
CA THR A 119 12.00 10.91 -3.91
C THR A 119 12.42 9.50 -3.50
N LYS A 120 12.56 9.28 -2.18
CA LYS A 120 12.79 7.95 -1.62
C LYS A 120 11.50 7.40 -1.03
N VAL A 121 11.20 6.13 -1.33
CA VAL A 121 10.05 5.44 -0.77
C VAL A 121 10.46 4.10 -0.16
N ARG A 122 9.78 3.70 0.91
CA ARG A 122 9.97 2.38 1.50
C ARG A 122 9.04 1.40 0.80
N VAL A 123 9.58 0.22 0.48
CA VAL A 123 8.85 -0.82 -0.23
C VAL A 123 8.98 -2.12 0.57
N ALA A 124 7.86 -2.83 0.73
CA ALA A 124 7.87 -4.13 1.41
C ALA A 124 8.84 -5.09 0.73
N SER A 125 9.52 -5.93 1.53
CA SER A 125 10.50 -6.89 1.00
C SER A 125 9.87 -7.93 0.09
N LYS A 126 10.67 -8.49 -0.83
CA LYS A 126 10.22 -9.59 -1.70
C LYS A 126 9.72 -10.78 -0.89
N GLU A 127 10.42 -11.13 0.16
CA GLU A 127 10.08 -12.26 1.04
C GLU A 127 8.72 -12.05 1.71
N LEU A 128 8.46 -10.86 2.22
CA LEU A 128 7.18 -10.53 2.85
C LEU A 128 6.04 -10.46 1.84
N LEU A 129 6.29 -9.91 0.66
CA LEU A 129 5.28 -9.89 -0.43
C LEU A 129 4.86 -11.30 -0.82
N ILE A 130 5.80 -12.24 -0.92
CA ILE A 130 5.50 -13.65 -1.19
C ILE A 130 4.64 -14.23 -0.08
N GLN A 131 5.03 -14.01 1.18
CA GLN A 131 4.29 -14.51 2.34
C GLN A 131 2.85 -13.99 2.35
N ILE A 132 2.65 -12.70 2.15
CA ILE A 132 1.32 -12.08 2.12
C ILE A 132 0.47 -12.64 0.99
N LYS A 133 1.03 -12.80 -0.22
CA LYS A 133 0.29 -13.34 -1.36
C LYS A 133 -0.14 -14.78 -1.15
N ASN A 134 0.69 -15.56 -0.48
CA ASN A 134 0.35 -16.96 -0.13
C ASN A 134 -0.74 -17.06 0.95
N GLU A 135 -1.00 -15.99 1.69
CA GLU A 135 -2.08 -15.94 2.69
C GLU A 135 -3.45 -15.63 2.05
N ILE A 136 -3.49 -15.20 0.78
CA ILE A 136 -4.74 -14.86 0.08
C ILE A 136 -5.50 -16.14 -0.27
N THR A 137 -6.79 -16.19 0.08
CA THR A 137 -7.65 -17.34 -0.19
C THR A 137 -8.98 -16.86 -0.81
N PRO A 138 -9.36 -17.35 -2.01
CA PRO A 138 -8.58 -18.19 -2.93
C PRO A 138 -7.42 -17.42 -3.56
N LEU A 139 -6.35 -18.12 -3.92
CA LEU A 139 -5.18 -17.52 -4.55
C LEU A 139 -5.52 -17.10 -5.99
N ARG A 140 -5.31 -15.83 -6.30
CA ARG A 140 -5.61 -15.27 -7.62
C ARG A 140 -4.48 -15.60 -8.61
N PRO A 141 -4.79 -15.78 -9.94
CA PRO A 141 -3.73 -16.05 -10.93
C PRO A 141 -2.59 -15.04 -10.93
N LYS A 142 -2.90 -13.75 -10.76
CA LYS A 142 -1.87 -12.69 -10.71
C LYS A 142 -0.95 -12.83 -9.50
N ASP A 143 -1.48 -13.33 -8.38
CA ASP A 143 -0.67 -13.55 -7.18
C ASP A 143 0.27 -14.73 -7.34
N VAL A 144 -0.15 -15.78 -8.05
CA VAL A 144 0.71 -16.92 -8.38
C VAL A 144 1.89 -16.46 -9.23
N LEU A 145 1.64 -15.65 -10.27
CA LEU A 145 2.68 -15.12 -11.13
C LEU A 145 3.64 -14.20 -10.36
N ASP A 146 3.11 -13.34 -9.51
CA ASP A 146 3.93 -12.47 -8.68
C ASP A 146 4.85 -13.27 -7.76
N VAL A 147 4.33 -14.32 -7.12
CA VAL A 147 5.13 -15.20 -6.24
C VAL A 147 6.24 -15.88 -7.01
N GLN A 148 5.94 -16.39 -8.20
CA GLN A 148 6.94 -17.04 -9.06
C GLN A 148 8.06 -16.08 -9.45
N GLU A 149 7.71 -14.89 -9.91
CA GLU A 149 8.69 -13.87 -10.33
C GLU A 149 9.52 -13.34 -9.16
N LEU A 150 8.88 -13.07 -8.02
CA LEU A 150 9.60 -12.63 -6.83
C LEU A 150 10.57 -13.69 -6.32
N SER A 151 10.15 -14.97 -6.36
CA SER A 151 11.02 -16.09 -5.96
C SER A 151 12.22 -16.21 -6.89
N ARG A 152 12.01 -16.07 -8.20
CA ARG A 152 13.09 -16.05 -9.18
C ARG A 152 14.09 -14.93 -8.92
N LEU A 153 13.59 -13.73 -8.63
CA LEU A 153 14.44 -12.56 -8.33
C LEU A 153 15.27 -12.77 -7.07
N ILE A 154 14.70 -13.40 -6.04
CA ILE A 154 15.44 -13.73 -4.81
C ILE A 154 16.55 -14.73 -5.10
N GLU A 155 16.28 -15.77 -5.89
CA GLU A 155 17.29 -16.77 -6.28
C GLU A 155 18.44 -16.13 -7.07
N GLU A 156 18.14 -15.21 -7.99
CA GLU A 156 19.16 -14.50 -8.77
C GLU A 156 20.06 -13.64 -7.88
N GLU A 157 19.53 -13.00 -6.85
CA GLU A 157 20.30 -12.19 -5.90
C GLU A 157 21.23 -13.03 -5.04
N SER A 158 20.94 -14.32 -4.85
CA SER A 158 21.71 -15.25 -4.02
C SER A 158 22.89 -15.87 -4.76
N GLN A 159 23.03 -15.62 -6.06
CA GLN A 159 24.09 -16.18 -6.91
C GLN A 159 25.29 -15.26 -7.05
#